data_a9bc385093e6241b1b81358106a35209
#
_entry.id   a9bc385093e6241b1b81358106a35209
#
_cell.length_a   1.000
_cell.length_b   1.000
_cell.length_c   1.000
_cell.angle_alpha   90.00
_cell.angle_beta   90.00
_cell.angle_gamma   90.00
#
_symmetry.space_group_name_H-M   'P 1'
#
loop_
_entity.id
_entity.type
_entity.pdbx_description
1 polymer ?
#
loop_
_entity_poly.entity_id
_entity_poly.type
_entity_poly.pdbx_seq_one_letter_code
_entity_poly.pdbx_strand_id
1 'polypeptide(L)'
;MPITTPLTEPTRSKLPSRFSGVKHPDEIDAELAKGVASGDLEEGPDGEDLKSQIEPLLMVRAVPVTLREQEQRGTFRLAIPLRLATAANTLTGEPGQTLRLVYRDDQNLGEGTLIRTSETKIIEGNLGEVRVTRTEISNEELRLKTKLQTASALTEVGNHYKEFGLNEKANYKYTEALDVCEEILVQAKKVGGKLLEQTYVQLWRIYFAMDKLDLALGMSRRLLNEFPSSSFVDEAMLQQAHVERKRENFPRAINLYASIAKLPESPLKGEGQFFTGECYEAMALKATTGQSASLYEKAFLAYQKVYEQFPDSGRVGDSVAKMAAFYYKKEDYARAVDVFENVLSDYPDANFLDVILFNYGRCLYKLKRKPEARQQFEHLIRDYPESDIATEANKIVEALKKAGF
;
A
#
# COMPACT_ATOMS: atom_id res chain seq x y z
N MET A 1 -0.86 27.84 19.19
CA MET A 1 -0.70 26.38 19.20
C MET A 1 -0.07 25.97 20.51
N PRO A 2 -0.63 25.03 21.26
CA PRO A 2 0.05 24.43 22.39
C PRO A 2 1.04 23.37 21.92
N ILE A 3 2.26 23.40 22.42
CA ILE A 3 3.24 22.33 22.28
C ILE A 3 3.35 21.64 23.64
N THR A 4 3.13 20.33 23.66
CA THR A 4 3.09 19.54 24.90
C THR A 4 4.31 18.63 25.00
N THR A 5 4.88 18.52 26.21
CA THR A 5 5.84 17.47 26.54
C THR A 5 5.13 16.32 27.27
N PRO A 6 5.52 15.05 27.04
CA PRO A 6 4.88 13.91 27.68
C PRO A 6 5.11 13.91 29.21
N LEU A 7 4.17 13.33 29.93
CA LEU A 7 4.21 13.15 31.38
C LEU A 7 5.40 12.27 31.82
N THR A 8 6.02 12.67 32.92
CA THR A 8 6.89 11.78 33.67
C THR A 8 6.06 10.72 34.45
N GLU A 9 6.58 9.51 34.67
CA GLU A 9 5.87 8.44 35.37
C GLU A 9 5.22 8.83 36.72
N PRO A 10 5.85 9.67 37.59
CA PRO A 10 5.23 10.07 38.86
C PRO A 10 3.91 10.85 38.72
N THR A 11 3.70 11.53 37.60
CA THR A 11 2.45 12.30 37.36
C THR A 11 1.34 11.41 36.81
N ARG A 12 1.70 10.35 36.05
CA ARG A 12 0.76 9.35 35.56
C ARG A 12 0.07 8.56 36.68
N SER A 13 0.75 8.33 37.81
CA SER A 13 0.16 7.62 38.96
C SER A 13 -0.99 8.37 39.64
N LYS A 14 -1.19 9.65 39.32
CA LYS A 14 -2.29 10.47 39.84
C LYS A 14 -3.53 10.49 38.93
N LEU A 15 -3.46 9.87 37.74
CA LEU A 15 -4.60 9.78 36.86
C LEU A 15 -5.64 8.77 37.41
N PRO A 16 -6.93 9.10 37.33
CA PRO A 16 -7.98 8.11 37.60
C PRO A 16 -7.79 6.86 36.73
N SER A 17 -8.10 5.69 37.25
CA SER A 17 -7.82 4.39 36.59
C SER A 17 -8.37 4.28 35.18
N ARG A 18 -9.50 4.93 34.87
CA ARG A 18 -10.11 5.00 33.55
C ARG A 18 -9.23 5.69 32.52
N PHE A 19 -8.47 6.70 32.92
CA PHE A 19 -7.60 7.49 32.05
C PHE A 19 -6.14 6.99 32.06
N SER A 20 -5.87 5.86 32.66
CA SER A 20 -4.52 5.29 32.73
C SER A 20 -3.91 4.96 31.37
N GLY A 21 -4.77 4.71 30.35
CA GLY A 21 -4.36 4.46 28.97
C GLY A 21 -4.22 5.72 28.11
N VAL A 22 -4.73 6.86 28.57
CA VAL A 22 -4.69 8.14 27.86
C VAL A 22 -3.26 8.68 27.88
N LYS A 23 -2.72 8.98 26.72
CA LYS A 23 -1.33 9.46 26.57
C LYS A 23 -1.29 10.97 26.32
N HIS A 24 -2.35 11.55 25.77
CA HIS A 24 -2.43 12.94 25.37
C HIS A 24 -3.79 13.54 25.71
N PRO A 25 -3.85 14.88 25.97
CA PRO A 25 -5.10 15.59 26.26
C PRO A 25 -6.18 15.41 25.18
N ASP A 26 -5.79 15.31 23.91
CA ASP A 26 -6.72 15.14 22.78
C ASP A 26 -7.49 13.80 22.84
N GLU A 27 -7.02 12.83 23.63
CA GLU A 27 -7.65 11.52 23.83
C GLU A 27 -8.70 11.57 24.95
N ILE A 28 -8.74 12.65 25.76
CA ILE A 28 -9.68 12.80 26.89
C ILE A 28 -11.11 12.82 26.40
N ASP A 29 -11.41 13.59 25.37
CA ASP A 29 -12.77 13.73 24.85
C ASP A 29 -13.30 12.39 24.31
N ALA A 30 -12.45 11.61 23.66
CA ALA A 30 -12.79 10.27 23.19
C ALA A 30 -13.07 9.30 24.36
N GLU A 31 -12.33 9.43 25.46
CA GLU A 31 -12.51 8.55 26.64
C GLU A 31 -13.71 8.98 27.49
N LEU A 32 -13.99 10.27 27.58
CA LEU A 32 -15.21 10.81 28.18
C LEU A 32 -16.46 10.36 27.41
N ALA A 33 -16.44 10.46 26.07
CA ALA A 33 -17.54 10.01 25.22
C ALA A 33 -17.82 8.50 25.37
N LYS A 34 -16.79 7.67 25.52
CA LYS A 34 -16.95 6.24 25.85
C LYS A 34 -17.59 6.04 27.21
N GLY A 35 -17.26 6.89 28.19
CA GLY A 35 -17.84 6.85 29.53
C GLY A 35 -19.32 7.17 29.55
N VAL A 36 -19.74 8.17 28.79
CA VAL A 36 -21.15 8.51 28.61
C VAL A 36 -21.90 7.39 27.89
N ALA A 37 -21.32 6.86 26.80
CA ALA A 37 -21.94 5.76 26.06
C ALA A 37 -22.06 4.46 26.86
N SER A 38 -21.17 4.21 27.83
CA SER A 38 -21.27 3.04 28.77
C SER A 38 -22.17 3.30 29.95
N GLY A 39 -22.68 4.51 30.14
CA GLY A 39 -23.49 4.89 31.30
C GLY A 39 -22.72 5.08 32.62
N ASP A 40 -21.37 5.13 32.53
CA ASP A 40 -20.51 5.34 33.71
C ASP A 40 -20.29 6.81 34.03
N LEU A 41 -20.64 7.72 33.10
CA LEU A 41 -20.58 9.17 33.25
C LEU A 41 -21.89 9.80 32.76
N GLU A 42 -22.36 10.83 33.45
CA GLU A 42 -23.52 11.62 33.03
C GLU A 42 -23.09 12.70 31.97
N GLU A 43 -23.96 12.93 30.97
CA GLU A 43 -23.81 14.07 30.06
C GLU A 43 -24.09 15.34 30.81
N GLY A 44 -23.07 16.24 30.94
CA GLY A 44 -23.29 17.52 31.58
C GLY A 44 -22.02 18.21 32.06
N PRO A 45 -22.15 19.27 32.90
CA PRO A 45 -21.02 20.06 33.39
C PRO A 45 -19.96 19.24 34.15
N ASP A 46 -20.31 18.05 34.68
CA ASP A 46 -19.38 17.16 35.36
C ASP A 46 -18.28 16.61 34.44
N GLY A 47 -18.58 16.41 33.16
CA GLY A 47 -17.60 15.99 32.15
C GLY A 47 -16.56 17.10 31.85
N GLU A 48 -16.97 18.35 31.77
CA GLU A 48 -16.07 19.49 31.58
C GLU A 48 -15.21 19.75 32.82
N ASP A 49 -15.74 19.56 34.01
CA ASP A 49 -14.99 19.71 35.25
C ASP A 49 -13.96 18.58 35.42
N LEU A 50 -14.29 17.35 35.05
CA LEU A 50 -13.37 16.23 35.03
C LEU A 50 -12.25 16.44 34.00
N LYS A 51 -12.56 16.97 32.81
CA LYS A 51 -11.59 17.34 31.79
C LYS A 51 -10.61 18.38 32.30
N SER A 52 -11.11 19.44 32.97
CA SER A 52 -10.29 20.53 33.53
C SER A 52 -9.32 20.03 34.61
N GLN A 53 -9.68 18.96 35.34
CA GLN A 53 -8.81 18.32 36.35
C GLN A 53 -7.77 17.37 35.74
N ILE A 54 -8.10 16.67 34.66
CA ILE A 54 -7.23 15.68 34.02
C ILE A 54 -6.24 16.30 33.05
N GLU A 55 -6.66 17.30 32.29
CA GLU A 55 -5.82 17.97 31.29
C GLU A 55 -4.49 18.51 31.85
N PRO A 56 -4.46 19.18 33.03
CA PRO A 56 -3.21 19.58 33.66
C PRO A 56 -2.32 18.43 34.10
N LEU A 57 -2.88 17.26 34.40
CA LEU A 57 -2.12 16.07 34.81
C LEU A 57 -1.48 15.37 33.62
N LEU A 58 -2.04 15.52 32.41
CA LEU A 58 -1.50 14.98 31.15
C LEU A 58 -0.47 15.91 30.51
N MET A 59 -0.51 17.21 30.83
CA MET A 59 0.40 18.21 30.28
C MET A 59 1.44 18.60 31.34
N VAL A 60 2.70 18.27 31.11
CA VAL A 60 3.80 18.81 31.94
C VAL A 60 3.99 20.26 31.64
N ARG A 61 3.90 20.68 30.40
CA ARG A 61 3.92 22.06 29.94
C ARG A 61 3.46 22.19 28.48
N ALA A 62 2.59 23.16 28.22
CA ALA A 62 2.25 23.59 26.87
C ALA A 62 2.69 25.03 26.68
N VAL A 63 3.34 25.34 25.57
CA VAL A 63 3.73 26.71 25.21
C VAL A 63 2.95 27.11 23.96
N PRO A 64 2.05 28.08 24.05
CA PRO A 64 1.36 28.61 22.88
C PRO A 64 2.37 29.32 21.97
N VAL A 65 2.35 29.01 20.70
CA VAL A 65 3.26 29.58 19.71
C VAL A 65 2.50 30.09 18.50
N THR A 66 3.00 31.23 17.95
CA THR A 66 2.44 31.78 16.72
C THR A 66 3.35 31.45 15.56
N LEU A 67 2.80 30.75 14.57
CA LEU A 67 3.50 30.47 13.33
C LEU A 67 3.46 31.69 12.41
N ARG A 68 4.59 32.03 11.81
CA ARG A 68 4.68 33.06 10.77
C ARG A 68 4.91 32.42 9.42
N GLU A 69 4.13 32.86 8.44
CA GLU A 69 4.29 32.42 7.06
C GLU A 69 5.63 32.92 6.51
N GLN A 70 6.31 32.06 5.75
CA GLN A 70 7.56 32.36 5.07
C GLN A 70 7.30 32.91 3.66
N GLU A 71 8.37 33.23 2.91
CA GLU A 71 8.29 33.69 1.52
C GLU A 71 7.59 32.68 0.61
N GLN A 72 7.75 31.39 0.89
CA GLN A 72 6.99 30.35 0.22
C GLN A 72 5.63 30.20 0.86
N ARG A 73 4.58 30.59 0.14
CA ARG A 73 3.18 30.57 0.59
C ARG A 73 2.79 29.19 1.13
N GLY A 74 2.14 29.16 2.28
CA GLY A 74 1.73 27.93 2.97
C GLY A 74 2.86 27.23 3.75
N THR A 75 4.05 27.82 3.82
CA THR A 75 5.16 27.30 4.63
C THR A 75 5.35 28.16 5.87
N PHE A 76 5.27 27.53 7.04
CA PHE A 76 5.45 28.18 8.34
C PHE A 76 6.69 27.62 9.03
N ARG A 77 7.51 28.53 9.58
CA ARG A 77 8.71 28.16 10.32
C ARG A 77 8.69 28.74 11.71
N LEU A 78 9.07 27.96 12.69
CA LEU A 78 9.17 28.37 14.08
C LEU A 78 10.37 27.70 14.72
N ALA A 79 11.20 28.50 15.40
CA ALA A 79 12.26 28.01 16.27
C ALA A 79 11.81 28.11 17.72
N ILE A 80 11.79 27.00 18.45
CA ILE A 80 11.44 26.97 19.86
C ILE A 80 12.69 26.60 20.64
N PRO A 81 13.17 27.48 21.54
CA PRO A 81 14.34 27.15 22.33
C PRO A 81 14.01 26.03 23.34
N LEU A 82 14.79 24.95 23.29
CA LEU A 82 14.77 23.87 24.25
C LEU A 82 15.83 24.15 25.34
N ARG A 83 15.45 24.00 26.60
CA ARG A 83 16.35 24.16 27.74
C ARG A 83 16.17 23.02 28.75
N LEU A 84 17.23 22.70 29.46
CA LEU A 84 17.19 21.73 30.57
C LEU A 84 16.48 22.31 31.81
N ALA A 85 16.40 23.62 31.93
CA ALA A 85 15.75 24.30 33.05
C ALA A 85 14.52 25.10 32.59
N THR A 86 13.51 25.19 33.44
CA THR A 86 12.26 25.89 33.18
C THR A 86 12.49 27.42 33.02
N ALA A 87 12.12 27.98 31.88
CA ALA A 87 12.13 29.41 31.63
C ALA A 87 10.87 29.84 30.86
N ALA A 88 10.53 31.12 30.86
CA ALA A 88 9.37 31.60 30.13
C ALA A 88 9.53 31.37 28.62
N ASN A 89 8.47 30.92 27.97
CA ASN A 89 8.42 30.66 26.53
C ASN A 89 9.47 29.66 25.99
N THR A 90 9.97 28.77 26.85
CA THR A 90 10.87 27.66 26.44
C THR A 90 10.26 26.33 26.80
N LEU A 91 10.54 25.31 25.99
CA LEU A 91 10.24 23.95 26.33
C LEU A 91 11.41 23.33 27.11
N THR A 92 11.08 22.54 28.10
CA THR A 92 12.04 21.68 28.79
C THR A 92 11.90 20.26 28.28
N GLY A 93 13.03 19.63 27.96
CA GLY A 93 13.02 18.24 27.52
C GLY A 93 14.41 17.66 27.52
N GLU A 94 14.49 16.35 27.75
CA GLU A 94 15.73 15.56 27.76
C GLU A 94 15.89 14.79 26.45
N PRO A 95 17.11 14.47 26.03
CA PRO A 95 17.36 13.61 24.87
C PRO A 95 16.58 12.29 24.98
N GLY A 96 15.95 11.88 23.88
CA GLY A 96 15.09 10.71 23.80
C GLY A 96 13.61 10.94 24.07
N GLN A 97 13.23 12.06 24.65
CA GLN A 97 11.83 12.45 24.81
C GLN A 97 11.21 12.87 23.48
N THR A 98 9.90 12.69 23.36
CA THR A 98 9.15 13.06 22.16
C THR A 98 8.45 14.41 22.36
N LEU A 99 8.67 15.33 21.42
CA LEU A 99 7.91 16.57 21.32
C LEU A 99 6.74 16.35 20.36
N ARG A 100 5.56 16.83 20.77
CA ARG A 100 4.37 16.79 19.93
C ARG A 100 3.92 18.21 19.60
N LEU A 101 3.77 18.50 18.32
CA LEU A 101 3.15 19.72 17.81
C LEU A 101 1.70 19.40 17.46
N VAL A 102 0.77 20.14 18.09
CA VAL A 102 -0.66 20.03 17.81
C VAL A 102 -1.12 21.31 17.11
N TYR A 103 -1.65 21.16 15.90
CA TYR A 103 -2.23 22.24 15.12
C TYR A 103 -3.74 22.05 15.00
N ARG A 104 -4.50 23.01 15.48
CA ARG A 104 -5.95 23.11 15.28
C ARG A 104 -6.25 24.02 14.11
N ASP A 105 -6.92 23.52 13.10
CA ASP A 105 -7.39 24.27 11.95
C ASP A 105 -8.90 24.49 12.07
N ASP A 106 -9.29 25.63 12.62
CA ASP A 106 -10.70 25.98 12.81
C ASP A 106 -11.33 26.61 11.55
N GLN A 107 -10.51 26.87 10.52
CA GLN A 107 -10.93 27.46 9.23
C GLN A 107 -10.82 26.48 8.06
N ASN A 108 -10.84 25.18 8.32
CA ASN A 108 -10.86 24.22 7.24
C ASN A 108 -12.22 24.25 6.50
N LEU A 109 -12.21 23.84 5.23
CA LEU A 109 -13.39 23.87 4.35
C LEU A 109 -14.45 22.79 4.66
N GLY A 110 -14.26 22.01 5.73
CA GLY A 110 -15.22 21.03 6.23
C GLY A 110 -15.89 21.54 7.52
N GLU A 111 -17.03 20.98 7.86
CA GLU A 111 -17.65 21.24 9.17
C GLU A 111 -16.82 20.58 10.27
N GLY A 112 -16.30 21.39 11.20
CA GLY A 112 -15.56 20.94 12.38
C GLY A 112 -14.07 21.34 12.40
N THR A 113 -13.47 21.27 13.60
CA THR A 113 -12.06 21.58 13.82
C THR A 113 -11.17 20.42 13.36
N LEU A 114 -10.26 20.67 12.43
CA LEU A 114 -9.27 19.68 12.01
C LEU A 114 -8.03 19.77 12.91
N ILE A 115 -7.73 18.69 13.63
CA ILE A 115 -6.54 18.58 14.47
C ILE A 115 -5.46 17.80 13.71
N ARG A 116 -4.29 18.44 13.55
CA ARG A 116 -3.10 17.81 12.96
C ARG A 116 -2.00 17.72 14.01
N THR A 117 -1.34 16.58 14.08
CA THR A 117 -0.25 16.34 15.01
C THR A 117 1.02 15.98 14.27
N SER A 118 2.16 16.44 14.79
CA SER A 118 3.48 16.03 14.33
C SER A 118 4.34 15.74 15.56
N GLU A 119 5.10 14.65 15.50
CA GLU A 119 5.98 14.23 16.60
C GLU A 119 7.43 14.25 16.14
N THR A 120 8.33 14.67 17.03
CA THR A 120 9.78 14.61 16.83
C THR A 120 10.48 14.23 18.13
N LYS A 121 11.60 13.52 18.03
CA LYS A 121 12.42 13.17 19.20
C LYS A 121 13.46 14.24 19.47
N ILE A 122 13.69 14.53 20.75
CA ILE A 122 14.80 15.37 21.18
C ILE A 122 16.09 14.57 21.01
N ILE A 123 17.05 15.11 20.26
CA ILE A 123 18.36 14.52 20.03
C ILE A 123 19.42 15.40 20.69
N GLU A 124 20.38 14.79 21.34
CA GLU A 124 21.48 15.52 21.98
C GLU A 124 22.32 16.25 20.92
N GLY A 125 22.51 17.56 21.12
CA GLY A 125 23.37 18.40 20.29
C GLY A 125 22.81 18.95 18.98
N ASN A 126 21.51 18.74 18.66
CA ASN A 126 20.89 19.27 17.46
C ASN A 126 19.64 20.11 17.74
N LEU A 127 19.53 21.24 17.04
CA LEU A 127 18.29 21.98 16.92
C LEU A 127 17.33 21.16 16.00
N GLY A 128 16.28 20.60 16.58
CA GLY A 128 15.23 19.97 15.80
C GLY A 128 14.43 21.02 15.04
N GLU A 129 14.43 20.99 13.71
CA GLU A 129 13.56 21.82 12.89
C GLU A 129 12.27 21.06 12.56
N VAL A 130 11.14 21.50 13.07
CA VAL A 130 9.83 20.99 12.65
C VAL A 130 9.29 21.92 11.56
N ARG A 131 9.26 21.41 10.34
CA ARG A 131 8.68 22.10 9.20
C ARG A 131 7.21 21.72 9.04
N VAL A 132 6.30 22.61 9.40
CA VAL A 132 4.88 22.42 9.10
C VAL A 132 4.58 23.09 7.76
N THR A 133 4.33 22.29 6.74
CA THR A 133 3.92 22.79 5.43
C THR A 133 2.40 22.70 5.35
N ARG A 134 1.72 23.84 5.31
CA ARG A 134 0.29 23.89 4.94
C ARG A 134 0.22 23.96 3.43
N THR A 135 -0.21 22.90 2.81
CA THR A 135 -0.60 22.93 1.40
C THR A 135 -2.03 23.46 1.37
N GLU A 136 -2.23 24.72 1.01
CA GLU A 136 -3.56 25.22 0.69
C GLU A 136 -4.00 24.54 -0.61
N ILE A 137 -4.82 23.51 -0.47
CA ILE A 137 -5.51 22.93 -1.60
C ILE A 137 -6.63 23.91 -1.94
N SER A 138 -6.53 24.60 -3.08
CA SER A 138 -7.59 25.46 -3.56
C SER A 138 -8.88 24.63 -3.77
N ASN A 139 -10.05 25.26 -3.62
CA ASN A 139 -11.33 24.60 -3.92
C ASN A 139 -11.34 24.01 -5.33
N GLU A 140 -10.63 24.64 -6.26
CA GLU A 140 -10.49 24.14 -7.63
C GLU A 140 -9.63 22.88 -7.71
N GLU A 141 -8.50 22.84 -7.02
CA GLU A 141 -7.65 21.65 -6.96
C GLU A 141 -8.36 20.48 -6.30
N LEU A 142 -9.10 20.70 -5.22
CA LEU A 142 -9.90 19.67 -4.56
C LEU A 142 -10.97 19.14 -5.50
N ARG A 143 -11.68 20.02 -6.22
CA ARG A 143 -12.67 19.64 -7.22
C ARG A 143 -12.06 18.78 -8.32
N LEU A 144 -10.90 19.15 -8.83
CA LEU A 144 -10.19 18.39 -9.85
C LEU A 144 -9.71 17.02 -9.35
N LYS A 145 -9.22 16.94 -8.10
CA LYS A 145 -8.88 15.66 -7.47
C LYS A 145 -10.09 14.73 -7.32
N THR A 146 -11.25 15.27 -6.92
CA THR A 146 -12.50 14.50 -6.83
C THR A 146 -12.93 13.97 -8.21
N LYS A 147 -12.86 14.82 -9.25
CA LYS A 147 -13.13 14.37 -10.62
C LYS A 147 -12.15 13.26 -11.07
N LEU A 148 -10.86 13.38 -10.72
CA LEU A 148 -9.87 12.35 -11.03
C LEU A 148 -10.18 11.01 -10.35
N GLN A 149 -10.67 11.03 -9.11
CA GLN A 149 -11.17 9.84 -8.42
C GLN A 149 -12.38 9.24 -9.14
N THR A 150 -13.29 10.07 -9.65
CA THR A 150 -14.43 9.61 -10.49
C THR A 150 -13.93 8.90 -11.75
N ALA A 151 -12.93 9.46 -12.44
CA ALA A 151 -12.31 8.82 -13.60
C ALA A 151 -11.66 7.47 -13.24
N SER A 152 -11.01 7.37 -12.07
CA SER A 152 -10.45 6.11 -11.56
C SER A 152 -11.54 5.06 -11.34
N ALA A 153 -12.61 5.43 -10.63
CA ALA A 153 -13.74 4.53 -10.37
C ALA A 153 -14.42 4.05 -11.68
N LEU A 154 -14.62 4.94 -12.63
CA LEU A 154 -15.15 4.57 -13.96
C LEU A 154 -14.24 3.58 -14.69
N THR A 155 -12.92 3.76 -14.56
CA THR A 155 -11.94 2.84 -15.17
C THR A 155 -12.01 1.45 -14.52
N GLU A 156 -12.13 1.38 -13.19
CA GLU A 156 -12.30 0.12 -12.46
C GLU A 156 -13.59 -0.61 -12.86
N VAL A 157 -14.71 0.10 -12.94
CA VAL A 157 -15.98 -0.47 -13.44
C VAL A 157 -15.81 -0.99 -14.87
N GLY A 158 -15.08 -0.25 -15.72
CA GLY A 158 -14.74 -0.70 -17.07
C GLY A 158 -13.91 -2.00 -17.07
N ASN A 159 -12.90 -2.11 -16.18
CA ASN A 159 -12.09 -3.32 -16.03
C ASN A 159 -12.94 -4.51 -15.61
N HIS A 160 -13.85 -4.36 -14.65
CA HIS A 160 -14.77 -5.43 -14.27
C HIS A 160 -15.67 -5.87 -15.43
N TYR A 161 -16.24 -4.94 -16.19
CA TYR A 161 -17.01 -5.33 -17.38
C TYR A 161 -16.17 -6.11 -18.39
N LYS A 162 -14.88 -5.75 -18.55
CA LYS A 162 -13.96 -6.44 -19.46
C LYS A 162 -13.64 -7.86 -18.97
N GLU A 163 -13.46 -8.07 -17.68
CA GLU A 163 -13.27 -9.38 -17.05
C GLU A 163 -14.43 -10.33 -17.33
N PHE A 164 -15.67 -9.80 -17.33
CA PHE A 164 -16.87 -10.56 -17.69
C PHE A 164 -17.14 -10.63 -19.20
N GLY A 165 -16.20 -10.18 -20.04
CA GLY A 165 -16.37 -10.21 -21.50
C GLY A 165 -17.32 -9.18 -22.07
N LEU A 166 -17.82 -8.24 -21.27
CA LEU A 166 -18.76 -7.18 -21.65
C LEU A 166 -18.02 -5.99 -22.28
N ASN A 167 -17.33 -6.22 -23.39
CA ASN A 167 -16.38 -5.26 -23.98
C ASN A 167 -17.02 -3.92 -24.38
N GLU A 168 -18.26 -3.91 -24.86
CA GLU A 168 -18.95 -2.67 -25.22
C GLU A 168 -19.22 -1.80 -23.99
N LYS A 169 -19.69 -2.40 -22.89
CA LYS A 169 -19.91 -1.69 -21.62
C LYS A 169 -18.59 -1.20 -21.02
N ALA A 170 -17.54 -2.01 -21.12
CA ALA A 170 -16.19 -1.63 -20.70
C ALA A 170 -15.70 -0.39 -21.47
N ASN A 171 -15.78 -0.42 -22.80
CA ASN A 171 -15.38 0.70 -23.64
C ASN A 171 -16.18 1.97 -23.38
N TYR A 172 -17.47 1.84 -23.11
CA TYR A 172 -18.31 2.96 -22.72
C TYR A 172 -17.79 3.63 -21.43
N LYS A 173 -17.51 2.83 -20.39
CA LYS A 173 -16.96 3.33 -19.13
C LYS A 173 -15.55 3.94 -19.27
N TYR A 174 -14.70 3.36 -20.09
CA TYR A 174 -13.40 3.94 -20.39
C TYR A 174 -13.52 5.28 -21.12
N THR A 175 -14.50 5.43 -22.02
CA THR A 175 -14.74 6.69 -22.71
C THR A 175 -15.22 7.77 -21.73
N GLU A 176 -16.17 7.45 -20.85
CA GLU A 176 -16.61 8.37 -19.79
C GLU A 176 -15.42 8.80 -18.90
N ALA A 177 -14.56 7.85 -18.51
CA ALA A 177 -13.37 8.15 -17.71
C ALA A 177 -12.36 9.04 -18.47
N LEU A 178 -12.22 8.82 -19.79
CA LEU A 178 -11.33 9.61 -20.64
C LEU A 178 -11.82 11.05 -20.77
N ASP A 179 -13.13 11.26 -21.02
CA ASP A 179 -13.74 12.59 -21.13
C ASP A 179 -13.49 13.41 -19.85
N VAL A 180 -13.67 12.77 -18.68
CA VAL A 180 -13.36 13.41 -17.38
C VAL A 180 -11.88 13.76 -17.27
N CYS A 181 -10.97 12.86 -17.66
CA CYS A 181 -9.54 13.12 -17.62
C CYS A 181 -9.08 14.21 -18.58
N GLU A 182 -9.68 14.30 -19.77
CA GLU A 182 -9.37 15.35 -20.75
C GLU A 182 -9.81 16.73 -20.23
N GLU A 183 -11.00 16.82 -19.60
CA GLU A 183 -11.44 18.04 -18.93
C GLU A 183 -10.47 18.48 -17.84
N ILE A 184 -10.03 17.52 -17.00
CA ILE A 184 -9.07 17.77 -15.92
C ILE A 184 -7.71 18.21 -16.48
N LEU A 185 -7.23 17.57 -17.55
CA LEU A 185 -5.90 17.81 -18.10
C LEU A 185 -5.65 19.27 -18.49
N VAL A 186 -6.68 19.92 -19.05
CA VAL A 186 -6.59 21.35 -19.44
C VAL A 186 -6.35 22.24 -18.21
N GLN A 187 -7.03 21.93 -17.11
CA GLN A 187 -6.92 22.68 -15.86
C GLN A 187 -5.69 22.26 -15.05
N ALA A 188 -5.38 20.95 -15.00
CA ALA A 188 -4.22 20.41 -14.31
C ALA A 188 -2.90 20.96 -14.85
N LYS A 189 -2.80 21.26 -16.14
CA LYS A 189 -1.64 21.95 -16.74
C LYS A 189 -1.41 23.36 -16.18
N LYS A 190 -2.48 24.05 -15.75
CA LYS A 190 -2.37 25.38 -15.15
C LYS A 190 -2.00 25.30 -13.68
N VAL A 191 -2.55 24.31 -12.97
CA VAL A 191 -2.27 24.04 -11.55
C VAL A 191 -0.88 23.45 -11.37
N GLY A 192 -0.47 22.55 -12.28
CA GLY A 192 0.83 21.87 -12.26
C GLY A 192 0.96 20.81 -11.17
N GLY A 193 2.21 20.42 -10.90
CA GLY A 193 2.57 19.56 -9.78
C GLY A 193 1.90 18.19 -9.77
N LYS A 194 1.65 17.68 -8.57
CA LYS A 194 1.15 16.30 -8.34
C LYS A 194 -0.18 15.97 -9.03
N LEU A 195 -1.05 16.97 -9.23
CA LEU A 195 -2.32 16.76 -9.91
C LEU A 195 -2.10 16.40 -11.39
N LEU A 196 -1.17 17.08 -12.06
CA LEU A 196 -0.83 16.79 -13.46
C LEU A 196 -0.18 15.42 -13.60
N GLU A 197 0.73 15.06 -12.70
CA GLU A 197 1.35 13.74 -12.64
C GLU A 197 0.28 12.64 -12.52
N GLN A 198 -0.63 12.76 -11.54
CA GLN A 198 -1.73 11.82 -11.32
C GLN A 198 -2.68 11.75 -12.53
N THR A 199 -2.89 12.86 -13.23
CA THR A 199 -3.69 12.88 -14.45
C THR A 199 -3.03 12.09 -15.57
N TYR A 200 -1.70 12.19 -15.73
CA TYR A 200 -0.95 11.37 -16.70
C TYR A 200 -1.02 9.88 -16.36
N VAL A 201 -0.90 9.54 -15.07
CA VAL A 201 -1.08 8.17 -14.58
C VAL A 201 -2.45 7.62 -14.95
N GLN A 202 -3.51 8.36 -14.66
CA GLN A 202 -4.88 7.91 -14.97
C GLN A 202 -5.12 7.78 -16.47
N LEU A 203 -4.61 8.71 -17.28
CA LEU A 203 -4.72 8.64 -18.74
C LEU A 203 -4.02 7.41 -19.32
N TRP A 204 -2.80 7.07 -18.88
CA TRP A 204 -2.15 5.87 -19.42
C TRP A 204 -2.88 4.59 -19.02
N ARG A 205 -3.45 4.52 -17.80
CA ARG A 205 -4.26 3.38 -17.35
C ARG A 205 -5.48 3.19 -18.25
N ILE A 206 -6.23 4.26 -18.54
CA ILE A 206 -7.38 4.21 -19.43
C ILE A 206 -6.96 3.79 -20.84
N TYR A 207 -5.96 4.44 -21.42
CA TYR A 207 -5.49 4.11 -22.77
C TYR A 207 -5.00 2.67 -22.88
N PHE A 208 -4.30 2.17 -21.86
CA PHE A 208 -3.86 0.77 -21.81
C PHE A 208 -5.03 -0.21 -21.73
N ALA A 209 -6.05 0.09 -20.92
CA ALA A 209 -7.27 -0.71 -20.81
C ALA A 209 -8.06 -0.76 -22.13
N MET A 210 -8.08 0.37 -22.88
CA MET A 210 -8.68 0.51 -24.20
C MET A 210 -7.81 -0.06 -25.34
N ASP A 211 -6.65 -0.64 -25.03
CA ASP A 211 -5.68 -1.13 -26.04
C ASP A 211 -5.06 -0.04 -26.93
N LYS A 212 -5.16 1.21 -26.53
CA LYS A 212 -4.53 2.35 -27.22
C LYS A 212 -3.08 2.52 -26.76
N LEU A 213 -2.24 1.53 -27.11
CA LEU A 213 -0.90 1.36 -26.55
C LEU A 213 0.06 2.54 -26.81
N ASP A 214 -0.06 3.19 -27.98
CA ASP A 214 0.78 4.37 -28.32
C ASP A 214 0.45 5.57 -27.45
N LEU A 215 -0.83 5.77 -27.12
CA LEU A 215 -1.27 6.85 -26.25
C LEU A 215 -0.84 6.59 -24.81
N ALA A 216 -0.98 5.34 -24.31
CA ALA A 216 -0.50 4.94 -23.01
C ALA A 216 1.01 5.19 -22.86
N LEU A 217 1.79 4.76 -23.86
CA LEU A 217 3.24 5.00 -23.92
C LEU A 217 3.58 6.51 -23.97
N GLY A 218 2.77 7.30 -24.68
CA GLY A 218 2.92 8.75 -24.77
C GLY A 218 2.75 9.42 -23.41
N MET A 219 1.77 9.01 -22.61
CA MET A 219 1.53 9.60 -21.28
C MET A 219 2.63 9.22 -20.28
N SER A 220 3.06 7.96 -20.25
CA SER A 220 4.16 7.54 -19.38
C SER A 220 5.48 8.23 -19.71
N ARG A 221 5.79 8.43 -21.00
CA ARG A 221 6.96 9.20 -21.44
C ARG A 221 6.88 10.68 -21.05
N ARG A 222 5.69 11.28 -21.13
CA ARG A 222 5.50 12.66 -20.68
C ARG A 222 5.82 12.81 -19.21
N LEU A 223 5.31 11.90 -18.35
CA LEU A 223 5.61 11.94 -16.94
C LEU A 223 7.11 11.88 -16.69
N LEU A 224 7.84 10.94 -17.31
CA LEU A 224 9.29 10.79 -17.13
C LEU A 224 10.07 12.02 -17.58
N ASN A 225 9.61 12.71 -18.63
CA ASN A 225 10.29 13.88 -19.19
C ASN A 225 9.98 15.16 -18.40
N GLU A 226 8.73 15.36 -18.03
CA GLU A 226 8.27 16.57 -17.33
C GLU A 226 8.50 16.50 -15.82
N PHE A 227 8.48 15.28 -15.25
CA PHE A 227 8.58 15.04 -13.79
C PHE A 227 9.58 13.91 -13.47
N PRO A 228 10.88 14.08 -13.75
CA PRO A 228 11.89 13.03 -13.54
C PRO A 228 12.08 12.63 -12.07
N SER A 229 11.63 13.46 -11.13
CA SER A 229 11.67 13.21 -9.69
C SER A 229 10.31 12.79 -9.11
N SER A 230 9.33 12.46 -9.96
CA SER A 230 8.00 12.02 -9.54
C SER A 230 8.06 10.71 -8.78
N SER A 231 7.18 10.55 -7.80
CA SER A 231 6.96 9.26 -7.12
C SER A 231 6.34 8.19 -8.04
N PHE A 232 5.95 8.54 -9.27
CA PHE A 232 5.38 7.63 -10.26
C PHE A 232 6.37 7.21 -11.36
N VAL A 233 7.67 7.51 -11.20
CA VAL A 233 8.70 7.17 -12.20
C VAL A 233 8.78 5.67 -12.44
N ASP A 234 8.80 4.88 -11.38
CA ASP A 234 8.86 3.42 -11.46
C ASP A 234 7.58 2.82 -12.07
N GLU A 235 6.41 3.36 -11.72
CA GLU A 235 5.13 2.97 -12.33
C GLU A 235 5.09 3.33 -13.84
N ALA A 236 5.60 4.50 -14.22
CA ALA A 236 5.71 4.89 -15.61
C ALA A 236 6.65 3.97 -16.42
N MET A 237 7.77 3.55 -15.82
CA MET A 237 8.69 2.58 -16.43
C MET A 237 8.04 1.20 -16.56
N LEU A 238 7.30 0.75 -15.51
CA LEU A 238 6.55 -0.49 -15.53
C LEU A 238 5.49 -0.48 -16.64
N GLN A 239 4.77 0.63 -16.77
CA GLN A 239 3.79 0.80 -17.84
C GLN A 239 4.39 0.70 -19.24
N GLN A 240 5.57 1.28 -19.46
CA GLN A 240 6.27 1.13 -20.74
C GLN A 240 6.64 -0.32 -21.03
N ALA A 241 7.11 -1.04 -20.00
CA ALA A 241 7.41 -2.46 -20.11
C ALA A 241 6.16 -3.29 -20.43
N HIS A 242 5.02 -3.01 -19.78
CA HIS A 242 3.74 -3.66 -20.08
C HIS A 242 3.26 -3.40 -21.51
N VAL A 243 3.44 -2.18 -22.03
CA VAL A 243 3.12 -1.88 -23.43
C VAL A 243 3.98 -2.71 -24.39
N GLU A 244 5.28 -2.79 -24.15
CA GLU A 244 6.18 -3.58 -25.01
C GLU A 244 5.87 -5.09 -24.89
N ARG A 245 5.52 -5.59 -23.71
CA ARG A 245 5.05 -6.97 -23.50
C ARG A 245 3.76 -7.26 -24.29
N LYS A 246 2.81 -6.35 -24.24
CA LYS A 246 1.53 -6.47 -24.96
C LYS A 246 1.70 -6.41 -26.48
N ARG A 247 2.74 -5.70 -26.95
CA ARG A 247 3.18 -5.71 -28.36
C ARG A 247 4.01 -6.94 -28.73
N GLU A 248 4.20 -7.86 -27.78
CA GLU A 248 5.03 -9.05 -27.93
C GLU A 248 6.53 -8.74 -28.19
N ASN A 249 6.95 -7.51 -27.95
CA ASN A 249 8.36 -7.13 -28.00
C ASN A 249 9.08 -7.51 -26.69
N PHE A 250 9.10 -8.82 -26.40
CA PHE A 250 9.58 -9.37 -25.15
C PHE A 250 11.01 -8.97 -24.78
N PRO A 251 12.00 -8.94 -25.71
CA PRO A 251 13.35 -8.53 -25.36
C PRO A 251 13.41 -7.10 -24.82
N ARG A 252 12.63 -6.19 -25.43
CA ARG A 252 12.56 -4.80 -24.96
C ARG A 252 11.80 -4.68 -23.64
N ALA A 253 10.71 -5.42 -23.47
CA ALA A 253 9.98 -5.47 -22.23
C ALA A 253 10.87 -5.95 -21.07
N ILE A 254 11.64 -7.03 -21.26
CA ILE A 254 12.59 -7.57 -20.28
C ILE A 254 13.64 -6.51 -19.88
N ASN A 255 14.21 -5.78 -20.84
CA ASN A 255 15.17 -4.73 -20.56
C ASN A 255 14.57 -3.59 -19.71
N LEU A 256 13.33 -3.21 -19.99
CA LEU A 256 12.61 -2.18 -19.21
C LEU A 256 12.30 -2.67 -17.79
N TYR A 257 11.81 -3.92 -17.63
CA TYR A 257 11.60 -4.52 -16.31
C TYR A 257 12.90 -4.60 -15.51
N ALA A 258 14.01 -5.00 -16.15
CA ALA A 258 15.32 -5.04 -15.50
C ALA A 258 15.83 -3.65 -15.06
N SER A 259 15.37 -2.59 -15.72
CA SER A 259 15.71 -1.21 -15.32
C SER A 259 15.02 -0.81 -14.03
N ILE A 260 13.80 -1.31 -13.77
CA ILE A 260 13.08 -1.10 -12.51
C ILE A 260 13.83 -1.74 -11.34
N ALA A 261 14.41 -2.93 -11.53
CA ALA A 261 15.18 -3.62 -10.51
C ALA A 261 16.43 -2.82 -10.06
N LYS A 262 16.89 -1.85 -10.84
CA LYS A 262 18.03 -0.98 -10.53
C LYS A 262 17.64 0.29 -9.76
N LEU A 263 16.36 0.60 -9.65
CA LEU A 263 15.89 1.75 -8.87
C LEU A 263 16.04 1.44 -7.37
N PRO A 264 16.73 2.26 -6.56
CA PRO A 264 17.09 1.91 -5.19
C PRO A 264 15.89 1.58 -4.30
N GLU A 265 14.86 2.39 -4.35
CA GLU A 265 13.73 2.40 -3.41
C GLU A 265 12.41 1.91 -4.02
N SER A 266 12.41 1.39 -5.28
CA SER A 266 11.16 1.02 -5.93
C SER A 266 10.52 -0.23 -5.30
N PRO A 267 9.24 -0.17 -4.89
CA PRO A 267 8.48 -1.34 -4.45
C PRO A 267 8.12 -2.29 -5.62
N LEU A 268 8.30 -1.83 -6.87
CA LEU A 268 7.89 -2.57 -8.07
C LEU A 268 8.97 -3.53 -8.61
N LYS A 269 10.11 -3.69 -7.91
CA LYS A 269 11.21 -4.56 -8.34
C LYS A 269 10.75 -6.01 -8.53
N GLY A 270 10.04 -6.55 -7.54
CA GLY A 270 9.51 -7.92 -7.60
C GLY A 270 8.48 -8.09 -8.70
N GLU A 271 7.64 -7.09 -8.93
CA GLU A 271 6.67 -7.09 -10.03
C GLU A 271 7.37 -7.09 -11.40
N GLY A 272 8.36 -6.23 -11.61
CA GLY A 272 9.17 -6.22 -12.83
C GLY A 272 9.88 -7.57 -13.06
N GLN A 273 10.40 -8.18 -12.00
CA GLN A 273 11.06 -9.48 -12.07
C GLN A 273 10.07 -10.61 -12.41
N PHE A 274 8.84 -10.58 -11.86
CA PHE A 274 7.77 -11.52 -12.19
C PHE A 274 7.41 -11.44 -13.68
N PHE A 275 7.15 -10.25 -14.20
CA PHE A 275 6.81 -10.07 -15.61
C PHE A 275 7.96 -10.37 -16.57
N THR A 276 9.20 -10.30 -16.10
CA THR A 276 10.35 -10.84 -16.84
C THR A 276 10.20 -12.35 -17.03
N GLY A 277 9.77 -13.09 -16.01
CA GLY A 277 9.45 -14.53 -16.10
C GLY A 277 8.33 -14.79 -17.10
N GLU A 278 7.24 -14.03 -17.04
CA GLU A 278 6.13 -14.19 -18.00
C GLU A 278 6.56 -13.90 -19.46
N CYS A 279 7.44 -12.93 -19.68
CA CYS A 279 8.00 -12.70 -21.02
C CYS A 279 8.78 -13.91 -21.54
N TYR A 280 9.60 -14.54 -20.67
CA TYR A 280 10.32 -15.77 -21.05
C TYR A 280 9.37 -16.94 -21.30
N GLU A 281 8.30 -17.11 -20.53
CA GLU A 281 7.27 -18.12 -20.79
C GLU A 281 6.59 -17.90 -22.16
N ALA A 282 6.19 -16.65 -22.44
CA ALA A 282 5.57 -16.30 -23.71
C ALA A 282 6.51 -16.55 -24.91
N MET A 283 7.80 -16.24 -24.76
CA MET A 283 8.83 -16.57 -25.75
C MET A 283 8.99 -18.07 -25.92
N ALA A 284 8.96 -18.84 -24.81
CA ALA A 284 9.10 -20.30 -24.85
C ALA A 284 7.95 -20.99 -25.59
N LEU A 285 6.72 -20.46 -25.48
CA LEU A 285 5.55 -20.96 -26.21
C LEU A 285 5.67 -20.77 -27.72
N LYS A 286 6.40 -19.74 -28.17
CA LYS A 286 6.60 -19.42 -29.60
C LYS A 286 7.89 -20.02 -30.18
N ALA A 287 8.78 -20.52 -29.33
CA ALA A 287 10.08 -20.99 -29.71
C ALA A 287 10.04 -22.45 -30.24
N THR A 288 11.06 -22.83 -31.01
CA THR A 288 11.31 -24.22 -31.37
C THR A 288 11.62 -25.07 -30.14
N THR A 289 11.39 -26.37 -30.20
CA THR A 289 11.48 -27.31 -29.06
C THR A 289 12.83 -27.19 -28.31
N GLY A 290 13.96 -27.05 -29.04
CA GLY A 290 15.28 -26.90 -28.38
C GLY A 290 15.50 -25.61 -27.62
N GLN A 291 14.92 -24.51 -28.09
CA GLN A 291 15.04 -23.19 -27.44
C GLN A 291 14.00 -23.01 -26.32
N SER A 292 12.84 -23.65 -26.47
CA SER A 292 11.73 -23.56 -25.54
C SER A 292 12.15 -23.98 -24.12
N ALA A 293 12.88 -25.09 -23.97
CA ALA A 293 13.33 -25.60 -22.68
C ALA A 293 14.21 -24.57 -21.94
N SER A 294 15.19 -23.98 -22.63
CA SER A 294 16.06 -22.96 -22.04
C SER A 294 15.30 -21.69 -21.66
N LEU A 295 14.27 -21.31 -22.41
CA LEU A 295 13.44 -20.14 -22.08
C LEU A 295 12.55 -20.41 -20.85
N TYR A 296 11.99 -21.61 -20.71
CA TYR A 296 11.28 -21.99 -19.48
C TYR A 296 12.19 -22.00 -18.25
N GLU A 297 13.46 -22.39 -18.40
CA GLU A 297 14.45 -22.31 -17.30
C GLU A 297 14.75 -20.85 -16.91
N LYS A 298 14.87 -19.95 -17.90
CA LYS A 298 15.01 -18.53 -17.63
C LYS A 298 13.77 -17.95 -16.93
N ALA A 299 12.58 -18.38 -17.31
CA ALA A 299 11.34 -17.98 -16.64
C ALA A 299 11.35 -18.46 -15.18
N PHE A 300 11.70 -19.72 -14.95
CA PHE A 300 11.82 -20.28 -13.60
C PHE A 300 12.79 -19.48 -12.73
N LEU A 301 13.99 -19.20 -13.23
CA LEU A 301 14.99 -18.40 -12.51
C LEU A 301 14.50 -16.97 -12.23
N ALA A 302 13.66 -16.40 -13.11
CA ALA A 302 13.07 -15.11 -12.87
C ALA A 302 12.06 -15.13 -11.72
N TYR A 303 11.20 -16.16 -11.65
CA TYR A 303 10.26 -16.36 -10.55
C TYR A 303 10.97 -16.69 -9.23
N GLN A 304 12.01 -17.52 -9.28
CA GLN A 304 12.84 -17.83 -8.11
C GLN A 304 13.47 -16.56 -7.52
N LYS A 305 13.93 -15.63 -8.35
CA LYS A 305 14.42 -14.34 -7.89
C LYS A 305 13.36 -13.51 -7.17
N VAL A 306 12.09 -13.58 -7.58
CA VAL A 306 11.02 -12.88 -6.84
C VAL A 306 10.93 -13.44 -5.43
N TYR A 307 10.88 -14.75 -5.31
CA TYR A 307 10.79 -15.45 -4.02
C TYR A 307 11.99 -15.15 -3.10
N GLU A 308 13.22 -15.22 -3.63
CA GLU A 308 14.45 -15.10 -2.84
C GLU A 308 14.85 -13.65 -2.52
N GLN A 309 14.59 -12.71 -3.42
CA GLN A 309 15.17 -11.36 -3.35
C GLN A 309 14.11 -10.27 -3.09
N PHE A 310 12.83 -10.58 -3.28
CA PHE A 310 11.74 -9.62 -3.13
C PHE A 310 10.59 -10.18 -2.27
N PRO A 311 10.86 -10.59 -1.01
CA PRO A 311 9.88 -11.25 -0.15
C PRO A 311 8.65 -10.39 0.15
N ASP A 312 8.81 -9.05 0.13
CA ASP A 312 7.70 -8.11 0.35
C ASP A 312 6.85 -7.86 -0.91
N SER A 313 7.19 -8.49 -2.04
CA SER A 313 6.43 -8.32 -3.28
C SER A 313 5.10 -9.06 -3.23
N GLY A 314 4.03 -8.38 -3.63
CA GLY A 314 2.73 -9.03 -3.85
C GLY A 314 2.73 -10.15 -4.91
N ARG A 315 3.87 -10.37 -5.60
CA ARG A 315 4.05 -11.42 -6.63
C ARG A 315 4.72 -12.69 -6.13
N VAL A 316 5.01 -12.78 -4.82
CA VAL A 316 5.64 -13.99 -4.25
C VAL A 316 4.77 -15.23 -4.48
N GLY A 317 3.48 -15.17 -4.13
CA GLY A 317 2.55 -16.29 -4.31
C GLY A 317 2.42 -16.72 -5.76
N ASP A 318 2.24 -15.77 -6.68
CA ASP A 318 2.19 -16.04 -8.12
C ASP A 318 3.50 -16.73 -8.61
N SER A 319 4.64 -16.23 -8.15
CA SER A 319 5.96 -16.75 -8.52
C SER A 319 6.16 -18.18 -8.04
N VAL A 320 5.76 -18.47 -6.81
CA VAL A 320 5.79 -19.85 -6.26
C VAL A 320 4.89 -20.78 -7.06
N ALA A 321 3.68 -20.35 -7.39
CA ALA A 321 2.77 -21.14 -8.23
C ALA A 321 3.39 -21.46 -9.62
N LYS A 322 4.08 -20.47 -10.23
CA LYS A 322 4.81 -20.66 -11.49
C LYS A 322 6.00 -21.62 -11.35
N MET A 323 6.78 -21.52 -10.27
CA MET A 323 7.89 -22.44 -9.97
C MET A 323 7.40 -23.88 -9.81
N ALA A 324 6.33 -24.08 -9.05
CA ALA A 324 5.73 -25.39 -8.85
C ALA A 324 5.15 -25.96 -10.15
N ALA A 325 4.48 -25.11 -10.95
CA ALA A 325 3.97 -25.50 -12.26
C ALA A 325 5.08 -25.96 -13.23
N PHE A 326 6.25 -25.32 -13.15
CA PHE A 326 7.42 -25.73 -13.92
C PHE A 326 7.87 -27.17 -13.58
N TYR A 327 8.00 -27.50 -12.28
CA TYR A 327 8.34 -28.85 -11.85
C TYR A 327 7.20 -29.85 -12.14
N TYR A 328 5.95 -29.46 -11.93
CA TYR A 328 4.78 -30.28 -12.25
C TYR A 328 4.75 -30.68 -13.73
N LYS A 329 5.06 -29.72 -14.64
CA LYS A 329 5.13 -29.97 -16.09
C LYS A 329 6.28 -30.91 -16.48
N LYS A 330 7.37 -30.91 -15.72
CA LYS A 330 8.49 -31.81 -15.84
C LYS A 330 8.25 -33.18 -15.16
N GLU A 331 7.07 -33.39 -14.57
CA GLU A 331 6.72 -34.56 -13.74
C GLU A 331 7.64 -34.74 -12.51
N ASP A 332 8.39 -33.74 -12.15
CA ASP A 332 9.26 -33.71 -10.97
C ASP A 332 8.46 -33.20 -9.74
N TYR A 333 7.50 -34.07 -9.36
CA TYR A 333 6.58 -33.72 -8.26
C TYR A 333 7.29 -33.62 -6.91
N ALA A 334 8.44 -34.27 -6.75
CA ALA A 334 9.21 -34.17 -5.51
C ALA A 334 9.77 -32.79 -5.30
N ARG A 335 10.41 -32.19 -6.32
CA ARG A 335 10.88 -30.79 -6.22
C ARG A 335 9.76 -29.78 -6.11
N ALA A 336 8.60 -30.06 -6.72
CA ALA A 336 7.43 -29.21 -6.51
C ALA A 336 6.99 -29.23 -5.04
N VAL A 337 7.03 -30.38 -4.39
CA VAL A 337 6.73 -30.53 -2.96
C VAL A 337 7.73 -29.74 -2.11
N ASP A 338 9.04 -29.87 -2.38
CA ASP A 338 10.08 -29.12 -1.66
C ASP A 338 9.83 -27.59 -1.73
N VAL A 339 9.40 -27.08 -2.91
CA VAL A 339 9.05 -25.65 -3.05
C VAL A 339 7.89 -25.27 -2.12
N PHE A 340 6.84 -26.09 -2.06
CA PHE A 340 5.69 -25.82 -1.22
C PHE A 340 6.01 -25.89 0.28
N GLU A 341 6.82 -26.86 0.70
CA GLU A 341 7.27 -27.00 2.10
C GLU A 341 8.07 -25.78 2.54
N ASN A 342 8.99 -25.29 1.69
CA ASN A 342 9.75 -24.08 1.98
C ASN A 342 8.84 -22.87 2.11
N VAL A 343 7.87 -22.70 1.21
CA VAL A 343 6.94 -21.56 1.25
C VAL A 343 6.07 -21.57 2.50
N LEU A 344 5.55 -22.73 2.90
CA LEU A 344 4.76 -22.87 4.13
C LEU A 344 5.59 -22.52 5.38
N SER A 345 6.91 -22.79 5.33
CA SER A 345 7.84 -22.42 6.40
C SER A 345 8.17 -20.93 6.40
N ASP A 346 8.44 -20.35 5.23
CA ASP A 346 8.93 -18.97 5.09
C ASP A 346 7.80 -17.93 5.19
N TYR A 347 6.57 -18.30 4.82
CA TYR A 347 5.40 -17.42 4.75
C TYR A 347 4.16 -18.04 5.44
N PRO A 348 4.22 -18.37 6.75
CA PRO A 348 3.14 -19.10 7.44
C PRO A 348 1.79 -18.38 7.48
N ASP A 349 1.80 -17.05 7.38
CA ASP A 349 0.60 -16.20 7.48
C ASP A 349 0.21 -15.54 6.14
N ALA A 350 0.74 -16.03 4.99
CA ALA A 350 0.48 -15.41 3.72
C ALA A 350 -0.94 -15.67 3.21
N ASN A 351 -1.53 -14.69 2.56
CA ASN A 351 -2.90 -14.75 2.03
C ASN A 351 -3.08 -15.63 0.78
N PHE A 352 -1.99 -16.18 0.22
CA PHE A 352 -1.99 -17.06 -0.95
C PHE A 352 -1.81 -18.55 -0.61
N LEU A 353 -1.80 -18.90 0.66
CA LEU A 353 -1.50 -20.28 1.09
C LEU A 353 -2.58 -21.29 0.72
N ASP A 354 -3.80 -20.88 0.50
CA ASP A 354 -4.88 -21.73 -0.02
C ASP A 354 -4.50 -22.37 -1.37
N VAL A 355 -4.02 -21.56 -2.32
CA VAL A 355 -3.54 -22.03 -3.63
C VAL A 355 -2.31 -22.93 -3.48
N ILE A 356 -1.41 -22.61 -2.54
CA ILE A 356 -0.22 -23.42 -2.24
C ILE A 356 -0.63 -24.78 -1.69
N LEU A 357 -1.46 -24.85 -0.67
CA LEU A 357 -1.94 -26.09 -0.06
C LEU A 357 -2.66 -26.99 -1.07
N PHE A 358 -3.47 -26.39 -1.93
CA PHE A 358 -4.16 -27.14 -3.00
C PHE A 358 -3.18 -27.80 -3.97
N ASN A 359 -2.23 -27.04 -4.49
CA ASN A 359 -1.25 -27.57 -5.44
C ASN A 359 -0.26 -28.52 -4.78
N TYR A 360 0.08 -28.32 -3.51
CA TYR A 360 0.88 -29.24 -2.70
C TYR A 360 0.16 -30.60 -2.58
N GLY A 361 -1.11 -30.60 -2.19
CA GLY A 361 -1.92 -31.81 -2.13
C GLY A 361 -1.98 -32.56 -3.48
N ARG A 362 -2.10 -31.83 -4.59
CA ARG A 362 -2.07 -32.43 -5.95
C ARG A 362 -0.72 -33.09 -6.28
N CYS A 363 0.40 -32.47 -5.90
CA CYS A 363 1.73 -33.04 -6.10
C CYS A 363 1.93 -34.33 -5.26
N LEU A 364 1.54 -34.29 -3.97
CA LEU A 364 1.56 -35.47 -3.10
C LEU A 364 0.70 -36.62 -3.64
N TYR A 365 -0.47 -36.30 -4.17
CA TYR A 365 -1.32 -37.29 -4.82
C TYR A 365 -0.63 -37.94 -6.02
N LYS A 366 0.06 -37.16 -6.86
CA LYS A 366 0.86 -37.70 -7.99
C LYS A 366 2.01 -38.56 -7.52
N LEU A 367 2.64 -38.26 -6.40
CA LEU A 367 3.66 -39.08 -5.74
C LEU A 367 3.10 -40.34 -5.03
N LYS A 368 1.77 -40.59 -5.13
CA LYS A 368 1.06 -41.67 -4.44
C LYS A 368 1.06 -41.52 -2.90
N ARG A 369 1.46 -40.38 -2.35
CA ARG A 369 1.41 -40.02 -0.92
C ARG A 369 -0.01 -39.57 -0.56
N LYS A 370 -1.01 -40.43 -0.79
CA LYS A 370 -2.44 -40.08 -0.70
C LYS A 370 -2.91 -39.63 0.70
N PRO A 371 -2.46 -40.25 1.82
CA PRO A 371 -2.82 -39.76 3.15
C PRO A 371 -2.34 -38.33 3.42
N GLU A 372 -1.13 -38.02 2.99
CA GLU A 372 -0.55 -36.68 3.14
C GLU A 372 -1.24 -35.66 2.21
N ALA A 373 -1.55 -36.06 0.99
CA ALA A 373 -2.36 -35.25 0.08
C ALA A 373 -3.70 -34.84 0.71
N ARG A 374 -4.39 -35.82 1.36
CA ARG A 374 -5.64 -35.52 2.09
C ARG A 374 -5.43 -34.53 3.20
N GLN A 375 -4.35 -34.65 3.99
CA GLN A 375 -4.05 -33.72 5.07
C GLN A 375 -3.92 -32.27 4.56
N GLN A 376 -3.27 -32.07 3.39
CA GLN A 376 -3.13 -30.72 2.84
C GLN A 376 -4.46 -30.13 2.37
N PHE A 377 -5.31 -30.93 1.74
CA PHE A 377 -6.66 -30.50 1.36
C PHE A 377 -7.55 -30.22 2.58
N GLU A 378 -7.48 -31.05 3.63
CA GLU A 378 -8.19 -30.80 4.90
C GLU A 378 -7.67 -29.55 5.61
N HIS A 379 -6.36 -29.28 5.56
CA HIS A 379 -5.74 -28.07 6.04
C HIS A 379 -6.31 -26.84 5.31
N LEU A 380 -6.35 -26.86 3.98
CA LEU A 380 -6.95 -25.80 3.17
C LEU A 380 -8.41 -25.53 3.58
N ILE A 381 -9.24 -26.58 3.66
CA ILE A 381 -10.67 -26.45 3.97
C ILE A 381 -10.89 -25.85 5.37
N ARG A 382 -10.05 -26.24 6.34
CA ARG A 382 -10.15 -25.79 7.72
C ARG A 382 -9.75 -24.32 7.89
N ASP A 383 -8.62 -23.93 7.28
CA ASP A 383 -8.00 -22.63 7.53
C ASP A 383 -8.43 -21.57 6.51
N TYR A 384 -8.91 -22.00 5.31
CA TYR A 384 -9.38 -21.13 4.23
C TYR A 384 -10.76 -21.54 3.70
N PRO A 385 -11.82 -21.60 4.56
CA PRO A 385 -13.14 -22.07 4.16
C PRO A 385 -13.82 -21.21 3.08
N GLU A 386 -13.47 -19.90 3.03
CA GLU A 386 -14.01 -18.93 2.07
C GLU A 386 -13.25 -18.92 0.72
N SER A 387 -12.21 -19.75 0.58
CA SER A 387 -11.47 -19.83 -0.69
C SER A 387 -12.32 -20.48 -1.79
N ASP A 388 -12.25 -19.92 -2.99
CA ASP A 388 -12.96 -20.43 -4.18
C ASP A 388 -12.63 -21.91 -4.47
N ILE A 389 -11.42 -22.34 -4.09
CA ILE A 389 -10.95 -23.73 -4.31
C ILE A 389 -11.30 -24.69 -3.15
N ALA A 390 -11.83 -24.19 -2.04
CA ALA A 390 -12.20 -25.03 -0.90
C ALA A 390 -13.27 -26.10 -1.27
N THR A 391 -14.22 -25.74 -2.12
CA THR A 391 -15.26 -26.65 -2.60
C THR A 391 -14.66 -27.80 -3.43
N GLU A 392 -13.66 -27.52 -4.27
CA GLU A 392 -12.97 -28.56 -5.06
C GLU A 392 -12.10 -29.43 -4.15
N ALA A 393 -11.37 -28.85 -3.21
CA ALA A 393 -10.59 -29.57 -2.22
C ALA A 393 -11.48 -30.55 -1.42
N ASN A 394 -12.67 -30.14 -1.00
CA ASN A 394 -13.61 -30.99 -0.27
C ASN A 394 -14.07 -32.22 -1.08
N LYS A 395 -14.37 -32.03 -2.37
CA LYS A 395 -14.69 -33.16 -3.27
C LYS A 395 -13.54 -34.16 -3.36
N ILE A 396 -12.29 -33.68 -3.40
CA ILE A 396 -11.11 -34.56 -3.44
C ILE A 396 -10.95 -35.31 -2.12
N VAL A 397 -11.11 -34.61 -0.97
CA VAL A 397 -11.05 -35.27 0.35
C VAL A 397 -12.08 -36.38 0.48
N GLU A 398 -13.33 -36.14 0.09
CA GLU A 398 -14.38 -37.15 0.13
C GLU A 398 -14.08 -38.33 -0.79
N ALA A 399 -13.50 -38.10 -1.96
CA ALA A 399 -13.07 -39.18 -2.87
C ALA A 399 -11.92 -40.01 -2.27
N LEU A 400 -10.95 -39.36 -1.59
CA LEU A 400 -9.84 -40.03 -0.92
C LEU A 400 -10.33 -40.85 0.26
N LYS A 401 -11.23 -40.34 1.11
CA LYS A 401 -11.87 -41.08 2.22
C LYS A 401 -12.60 -42.31 1.74
N LYS A 402 -13.39 -42.20 0.65
CA LYS A 402 -14.08 -43.36 0.05
C LYS A 402 -13.12 -44.42 -0.51
N ALA A 403 -11.92 -44.01 -0.92
CA ALA A 403 -10.88 -44.89 -1.39
C ALA A 403 -10.00 -45.48 -0.25
N GLY A 404 -10.31 -45.20 1.01
CA GLY A 404 -9.61 -45.73 2.18
C GLY A 404 -8.33 -44.98 2.58
N PHE A 405 -8.19 -43.76 2.14
CA PHE A 405 -7.03 -42.92 2.45
C PHE A 405 -7.38 -41.73 3.33
#